data_51b743c7a834411707c1506f3f87d3e7
#
_entry.id   51b743c7a834411707c1506f3f87d3e7
#
_cell.length_a   1.000
_cell.length_b   1.000
_cell.length_c   1.000
_cell.angle_alpha   90.00
_cell.angle_beta   90.00
_cell.angle_gamma   90.00
#
_symmetry.space_group_name_H-M   'P 1'
#
loop_
_entity.id
_entity.type
_entity.pdbx_description
1 polymer ?
#
loop_
_entity_poly.entity_id
_entity_poly.type
_entity_poly.pdbx_seq_one_letter_code
_entity_poly.pdbx_strand_id
1 'polypeptide(L)'
;MSLPGDAAYRFESVTPLDKQMQYALSHWKDYNLAEWGNLNPVGGDCANFVSQTLIQRGWTQNPTWHNTNQTADWTPAWGYVPAMDQYFQATPSLGLTRLSLDQRDQVKVGDVAMFDWNQNDIPDHVMIVSQVVKDGDKTIIKAVGHNKDFDFRDLDETITVEHPGGNAWFWSVPA
;
A
#
# COMPACT_ATOMS: atom_id res chain seq x y z
N MET A 1 -9.94 -43.41 1.15
CA MET A 1 -9.98 -42.80 2.50
C MET A 1 -8.99 -41.66 2.54
N SER A 2 -9.46 -40.45 2.83
CA SER A 2 -8.58 -39.29 2.99
C SER A 2 -7.78 -39.46 4.28
N LEU A 3 -6.47 -39.21 4.19
CA LEU A 3 -5.63 -39.14 5.36
C LEU A 3 -6.06 -37.93 6.23
N PRO A 4 -5.89 -38.01 7.56
CA PRO A 4 -6.27 -36.89 8.45
C PRO A 4 -5.61 -35.56 8.08
N GLY A 5 -4.45 -35.62 7.44
CA GLY A 5 -3.73 -34.43 6.96
C GLY A 5 -4.26 -33.85 5.65
N ASP A 6 -5.11 -34.57 4.91
CA ASP A 6 -5.58 -34.10 3.60
C ASP A 6 -6.43 -32.85 3.72
N ALA A 7 -7.19 -32.70 4.80
CA ALA A 7 -7.97 -31.49 5.06
C ALA A 7 -7.07 -30.26 5.26
N ALA A 8 -5.88 -30.44 5.86
CA ALA A 8 -4.89 -29.37 6.02
C ALA A 8 -4.17 -29.02 4.72
N TYR A 9 -4.13 -29.94 3.77
CA TYR A 9 -3.56 -29.76 2.44
C TYR A 9 -4.59 -29.41 1.40
N ARG A 10 -5.85 -29.32 1.77
CA ARG A 10 -6.82 -28.67 0.92
C ARG A 10 -6.47 -27.22 0.89
N PHE A 11 -5.91 -26.85 -0.22
CA PHE A 11 -5.52 -25.50 -0.48
C PHE A 11 -6.74 -24.58 -0.36
N GLU A 12 -6.81 -23.86 0.72
CA GLU A 12 -7.48 -22.59 0.67
C GLU A 12 -6.76 -21.79 -0.40
N SER A 13 -7.48 -21.38 -1.42
CA SER A 13 -6.92 -20.57 -2.48
C SER A 13 -6.30 -19.33 -1.86
N VAL A 14 -5.00 -19.14 -2.07
CA VAL A 14 -4.34 -17.91 -1.66
C VAL A 14 -4.97 -16.77 -2.45
N THR A 15 -5.64 -15.86 -1.76
CA THR A 15 -6.33 -14.74 -2.37
C THR A 15 -5.34 -13.70 -2.89
N PRO A 16 -5.75 -12.82 -3.83
CA PRO A 16 -4.92 -11.68 -4.21
C PRO A 16 -4.48 -10.83 -3.01
N LEU A 17 -5.36 -10.61 -2.04
CA LEU A 17 -5.02 -9.90 -0.82
C LEU A 17 -3.94 -10.62 -0.01
N ASP A 18 -4.03 -11.93 0.13
CA ASP A 18 -3.02 -12.71 0.84
C ASP A 18 -1.64 -12.57 0.19
N LYS A 19 -1.56 -12.61 -1.14
CA LYS A 19 -0.31 -12.42 -1.88
C LYS A 19 0.28 -11.03 -1.66
N GLN A 20 -0.58 -10.00 -1.69
CA GLN A 20 -0.16 -8.63 -1.41
C GLN A 20 0.43 -8.51 -0.01
N MET A 21 -0.26 -9.01 0.99
CA MET A 21 0.16 -8.87 2.38
C MET A 21 1.36 -9.74 2.74
N GLN A 22 1.46 -10.95 2.21
CA GLN A 22 2.65 -11.79 2.36
C GLN A 22 3.89 -11.08 1.80
N TYR A 23 3.76 -10.48 0.63
CA TYR A 23 4.84 -9.71 0.03
C TYR A 23 5.21 -8.50 0.90
N ALA A 24 4.23 -7.69 1.29
CA ALA A 24 4.46 -6.49 2.08
C ALA A 24 5.16 -6.80 3.41
N LEU A 25 4.69 -7.83 4.13
CA LEU A 25 5.25 -8.21 5.41
C LEU A 25 6.59 -8.94 5.30
N SER A 26 6.95 -9.44 4.11
CA SER A 26 8.26 -10.03 3.86
C SER A 26 9.30 -9.00 3.43
N HIS A 27 8.89 -7.89 2.82
CA HIS A 27 9.80 -6.94 2.16
C HIS A 27 9.78 -5.52 2.72
N TRP A 28 9.02 -5.23 3.78
CA TRP A 28 9.02 -3.88 4.36
C TRP A 28 10.39 -3.47 4.90
N LYS A 29 11.20 -4.43 5.30
CA LYS A 29 12.56 -4.25 5.80
C LYS A 29 13.60 -4.84 4.88
N ASP A 30 13.29 -5.97 4.27
CA ASP A 30 14.15 -6.68 3.33
C ASP A 30 13.74 -6.33 1.89
N TYR A 31 14.31 -5.26 1.36
CA TYR A 31 13.98 -4.73 0.04
C TYR A 31 14.26 -5.74 -1.07
N ASN A 32 13.31 -5.92 -1.96
CA ASN A 32 13.45 -6.78 -3.14
C ASN A 32 14.23 -6.06 -4.26
N LEU A 33 15.50 -5.81 -4.00
CA LEU A 33 16.37 -5.03 -4.88
C LEU A 33 16.61 -5.70 -6.24
N ALA A 34 16.71 -7.02 -6.24
CA ALA A 34 17.02 -7.78 -7.46
C ALA A 34 15.94 -7.62 -8.52
N GLU A 35 14.69 -7.48 -8.10
CA GLU A 35 13.55 -7.35 -9.01
C GLU A 35 13.16 -5.90 -9.26
N TRP A 36 13.11 -5.07 -8.20
CA TRP A 36 12.47 -3.75 -8.25
C TRP A 36 13.41 -2.57 -7.96
N GLY A 37 14.63 -2.82 -7.49
CA GLY A 37 15.57 -1.75 -7.15
C GLY A 37 15.14 -0.95 -5.91
N ASN A 38 15.71 0.25 -5.77
CA ASN A 38 15.49 1.12 -4.62
C ASN A 38 15.47 2.60 -5.06
N LEU A 39 14.36 3.30 -4.82
CA LEU A 39 14.21 4.71 -5.14
C LEU A 39 14.56 5.66 -4.00
N ASN A 40 15.03 5.17 -2.84
CA ASN A 40 15.46 6.05 -1.75
C ASN A 40 16.50 7.09 -2.18
N PRO A 41 17.50 6.76 -3.01
CA PRO A 41 18.48 7.74 -3.47
C PRO A 41 17.90 8.89 -4.31
N VAL A 42 16.72 8.71 -4.88
CA VAL A 42 16.08 9.71 -5.76
C VAL A 42 14.79 10.29 -5.19
N GLY A 43 14.60 10.21 -3.88
CA GLY A 43 13.49 10.88 -3.20
C GLY A 43 12.63 10.02 -2.29
N GLY A 44 12.79 8.70 -2.32
CA GLY A 44 12.07 7.78 -1.44
C GLY A 44 11.50 6.58 -2.17
N ASP A 45 11.40 5.47 -1.46
CA ASP A 45 10.98 4.16 -2.01
C ASP A 45 9.53 3.80 -1.67
N CYS A 46 8.78 4.68 -1.03
CA CYS A 46 7.44 4.36 -0.54
C CYS A 46 6.47 3.98 -1.67
N ALA A 47 6.44 4.74 -2.75
CA ALA A 47 5.57 4.44 -3.89
C ALA A 47 6.05 3.22 -4.66
N ASN A 48 7.37 3.05 -4.84
CA ASN A 48 7.94 1.84 -5.44
C ASN A 48 7.50 0.58 -4.68
N PHE A 49 7.53 0.62 -3.36
CA PHE A 49 7.10 -0.51 -2.52
C PHE A 49 5.60 -0.78 -2.67
N VAL A 50 4.76 0.25 -2.58
CA VAL A 50 3.31 0.11 -2.74
C VAL A 50 2.97 -0.49 -4.11
N SER A 51 3.59 -0.01 -5.17
CA SER A 51 3.40 -0.56 -6.51
C SER A 51 3.78 -2.05 -6.58
N GLN A 52 4.87 -2.46 -5.94
CA GLN A 52 5.27 -3.87 -5.86
C GLN A 52 4.17 -4.72 -5.20
N THR A 53 3.57 -4.23 -4.12
CA THR A 53 2.50 -4.96 -3.44
C THR A 53 1.26 -5.12 -4.32
N LEU A 54 0.96 -4.13 -5.15
CA LEU A 54 -0.16 -4.17 -6.09
C LEU A 54 0.10 -5.16 -7.24
N ILE A 55 1.34 -5.30 -7.69
CA ILE A 55 1.73 -6.38 -8.63
C ILE A 55 1.41 -7.74 -8.01
N GLN A 56 1.76 -7.95 -6.76
CA GLN A 56 1.46 -9.21 -6.06
C GLN A 56 -0.04 -9.46 -5.92
N ARG A 57 -0.82 -8.38 -5.81
CA ARG A 57 -2.28 -8.45 -5.79
C ARG A 57 -2.88 -8.82 -7.15
N GLY A 58 -2.12 -8.77 -8.23
CA GLY A 58 -2.54 -9.15 -9.57
C GLY A 58 -2.63 -7.98 -10.57
N TRP A 59 -2.19 -6.80 -10.19
CA TRP A 59 -2.13 -5.67 -11.11
C TRP A 59 -1.07 -5.90 -12.18
N THR A 60 -1.33 -5.36 -13.37
CA THR A 60 -0.44 -5.48 -14.53
C THR A 60 0.17 -4.13 -14.85
N GLN A 61 1.46 -4.12 -15.11
CA GLN A 61 2.17 -2.95 -15.62
C GLN A 61 1.61 -2.50 -16.97
N ASN A 62 1.70 -1.20 -17.21
CA ASN A 62 1.27 -0.58 -18.47
C ASN A 62 2.17 0.64 -18.77
N PRO A 63 2.01 1.33 -19.91
CA PRO A 63 2.88 2.46 -20.24
C PRO A 63 2.84 3.62 -19.24
N THR A 64 1.75 3.78 -18.48
CA THR A 64 1.62 4.85 -17.48
C THR A 64 2.15 4.44 -16.11
N TRP A 65 2.07 3.16 -15.77
CA TRP A 65 2.42 2.63 -14.45
C TRP A 65 3.33 1.41 -14.62
N HIS A 66 4.62 1.63 -14.55
CA HIS A 66 5.62 0.56 -14.67
C HIS A 66 6.95 0.87 -14.00
N ASN A 67 7.68 -0.17 -13.71
CA ASN A 67 9.09 -0.16 -13.32
C ASN A 67 9.76 -1.38 -13.95
N THR A 68 10.73 -1.16 -14.81
CA THR A 68 11.50 -2.21 -15.47
C THR A 68 12.99 -2.01 -15.22
N ASN A 69 13.77 -3.09 -15.32
CA ASN A 69 15.22 -3.05 -15.09
C ASN A 69 15.62 -2.43 -13.76
N GLN A 70 14.94 -2.80 -12.67
CA GLN A 70 15.36 -2.39 -11.32
C GLN A 70 15.46 -0.86 -11.16
N THR A 71 14.43 -0.14 -11.57
CA THR A 71 14.40 1.34 -11.57
C THR A 71 15.22 2.04 -12.67
N ALA A 72 15.77 1.31 -13.63
CA ALA A 72 16.38 1.95 -14.80
C ALA A 72 15.34 2.61 -15.71
N ASP A 73 14.11 2.10 -15.72
CA ASP A 73 12.98 2.63 -16.48
C ASP A 73 11.70 2.53 -15.63
N TRP A 74 11.30 3.61 -14.99
CA TRP A 74 10.08 3.68 -14.19
C TRP A 74 9.31 4.96 -14.46
N THR A 75 7.99 4.89 -14.26
CA THR A 75 7.10 6.04 -14.46
C THR A 75 6.78 6.75 -13.14
N PRO A 76 6.45 8.05 -13.20
CA PRO A 76 6.03 8.78 -12.01
C PRO A 76 4.84 8.13 -11.27
N ALA A 77 3.85 7.59 -12.00
CA ALA A 77 2.71 6.93 -11.36
C ALA A 77 3.12 5.71 -10.53
N TRP A 78 4.24 5.07 -10.86
CA TRP A 78 4.78 3.94 -10.12
C TRP A 78 5.56 4.35 -8.86
N GLY A 79 6.42 5.36 -8.98
CA GLY A 79 7.46 5.64 -7.98
C GLY A 79 7.39 7.02 -7.31
N TYR A 80 6.42 7.86 -7.68
CA TYR A 80 6.26 9.22 -7.14
C TYR A 80 4.86 9.41 -6.59
N VAL A 81 4.77 9.70 -5.29
CA VAL A 81 3.49 9.67 -4.55
C VAL A 81 2.42 10.59 -5.16
N PRO A 82 2.69 11.88 -5.46
CA PRO A 82 1.67 12.72 -6.08
C PRO A 82 1.16 12.20 -7.43
N ALA A 83 2.05 11.65 -8.24
CA ALA A 83 1.69 11.10 -9.54
C ALA A 83 0.89 9.79 -9.40
N MET A 84 1.22 8.97 -8.41
CA MET A 84 0.43 7.76 -8.09
C MET A 84 -1.00 8.12 -7.70
N ASP A 85 -1.18 9.10 -6.83
CA ASP A 85 -2.50 9.59 -6.42
C ASP A 85 -3.31 10.09 -7.61
N GLN A 86 -2.70 10.88 -8.48
CA GLN A 86 -3.32 11.37 -9.72
C GLN A 86 -3.69 10.23 -10.66
N TYR A 87 -2.84 9.23 -10.79
CA TYR A 87 -3.10 8.05 -11.61
C TYR A 87 -4.33 7.28 -11.11
N PHE A 88 -4.44 7.09 -9.80
CA PHE A 88 -5.61 6.45 -9.20
C PHE A 88 -6.89 7.25 -9.45
N GLN A 89 -6.81 8.57 -9.31
CA GLN A 89 -7.93 9.45 -9.54
C GLN A 89 -8.36 9.48 -11.02
N ALA A 90 -7.40 9.46 -11.93
CA ALA A 90 -7.65 9.61 -13.38
C ALA A 90 -8.00 8.28 -14.07
N THR A 91 -7.95 7.16 -13.36
CA THR A 91 -8.10 5.82 -13.96
C THR A 91 -9.25 5.04 -13.32
N PRO A 92 -10.52 5.42 -13.60
CA PRO A 92 -11.68 4.75 -13.00
C PRO A 92 -11.74 3.25 -13.25
N SER A 93 -11.14 2.77 -14.34
CA SER A 93 -11.07 1.34 -14.67
C SER A 93 -10.33 0.50 -13.63
N LEU A 94 -9.52 1.11 -12.77
CA LEU A 94 -8.89 0.40 -11.65
C LEU A 94 -9.91 -0.01 -10.58
N GLY A 95 -11.09 0.59 -10.56
CA GLY A 95 -12.15 0.26 -9.60
C GLY A 95 -11.89 0.74 -8.19
N LEU A 96 -10.96 1.67 -7.99
CA LEU A 96 -10.63 2.20 -6.67
C LEU A 96 -11.71 3.16 -6.17
N THR A 97 -11.96 3.14 -4.87
CA THR A 97 -12.83 4.11 -4.20
C THR A 97 -11.98 4.97 -3.27
N ARG A 98 -12.04 6.28 -3.44
CA ARG A 98 -11.36 7.22 -2.54
C ARG A 98 -12.17 7.38 -1.25
N LEU A 99 -11.52 7.18 -0.11
CA LEU A 99 -12.10 7.33 1.21
C LEU A 99 -11.36 8.44 1.96
N SER A 100 -12.11 9.39 2.52
CA SER A 100 -11.54 10.41 3.39
C SER A 100 -11.17 9.83 4.76
N LEU A 101 -10.45 10.60 5.56
CA LEU A 101 -10.12 10.22 6.93
C LEU A 101 -11.38 9.95 7.77
N ASP A 102 -12.47 10.70 7.52
CA ASP A 102 -13.75 10.51 8.19
C ASP A 102 -14.46 9.22 7.78
N GLN A 103 -14.08 8.62 6.66
CA GLN A 103 -14.63 7.35 6.15
C GLN A 103 -13.74 6.17 6.50
N ARG A 104 -12.88 6.31 7.52
CA ARG A 104 -11.91 5.28 7.91
C ARG A 104 -12.55 3.95 8.32
N ASP A 105 -13.81 3.96 8.72
CA ASP A 105 -14.56 2.75 9.06
C ASP A 105 -14.80 1.83 7.86
N GLN A 106 -14.63 2.34 6.64
CA GLN A 106 -14.73 1.59 5.40
C GLN A 106 -13.38 1.06 4.88
N VAL A 107 -12.28 1.45 5.52
CA VAL A 107 -10.92 1.05 5.11
C VAL A 107 -10.70 -0.42 5.45
N LYS A 108 -10.02 -1.12 4.53
CA LYS A 108 -9.69 -2.55 4.64
C LYS A 108 -8.19 -2.78 4.58
N VAL A 109 -7.73 -3.87 5.15
CA VAL A 109 -6.37 -4.35 4.92
C VAL A 109 -6.11 -4.49 3.42
N GLY A 110 -4.95 -4.03 2.97
CA GLY A 110 -4.57 -4.00 1.56
C GLY A 110 -4.95 -2.71 0.82
N ASP A 111 -5.74 -1.84 1.42
CA ASP A 111 -6.01 -0.51 0.87
C ASP A 111 -4.75 0.35 0.89
N VAL A 112 -4.71 1.34 0.01
CA VAL A 112 -3.60 2.29 -0.10
C VAL A 112 -3.88 3.49 0.79
N ALA A 113 -2.93 3.84 1.67
CA ALA A 113 -3.01 5.01 2.53
C ALA A 113 -2.08 6.10 2.01
N MET A 114 -2.64 7.26 1.69
CA MET A 114 -1.91 8.47 1.30
C MET A 114 -1.82 9.40 2.50
N PHE A 115 -0.64 9.99 2.72
CA PHE A 115 -0.39 10.92 3.82
C PHE A 115 -0.01 12.29 3.27
N ASP A 116 -0.62 13.31 3.83
CA ASP A 116 -0.36 14.72 3.50
C ASP A 116 0.07 15.43 4.80
N TRP A 117 1.38 15.68 4.92
CA TRP A 117 1.97 16.17 6.16
C TRP A 117 1.55 17.59 6.55
N ASN A 118 1.23 18.42 5.57
CA ASN A 118 1.00 19.86 5.76
C ASN A 118 -0.36 20.33 5.25
N GLN A 119 -1.28 19.43 4.96
CA GLN A 119 -2.63 19.70 4.48
C GLN A 119 -2.68 20.62 3.25
N ASN A 120 -1.78 20.37 2.29
CA ASN A 120 -1.78 21.09 1.01
C ASN A 120 -2.49 20.33 -0.12
N ASP A 121 -3.13 19.19 0.20
CA ASP A 121 -3.82 18.29 -0.72
C ASP A 121 -2.90 17.59 -1.74
N ILE A 122 -1.59 17.66 -1.53
CA ILE A 122 -0.58 16.94 -2.29
C ILE A 122 0.02 15.88 -1.35
N PRO A 123 -0.12 14.59 -1.65
CA PRO A 123 0.38 13.56 -0.74
C PRO A 123 1.91 13.51 -0.73
N ASP A 124 2.46 13.33 0.47
CA ASP A 124 3.91 13.28 0.73
C ASP A 124 4.42 11.86 0.92
N HIS A 125 3.55 10.92 1.27
CA HIS A 125 3.91 9.57 1.63
C HIS A 125 2.77 8.60 1.31
N VAL A 126 3.11 7.33 1.08
CA VAL A 126 2.14 6.28 0.78
C VAL A 126 2.53 4.98 1.46
N MET A 127 1.57 4.27 1.98
CA MET A 127 1.74 2.96 2.62
C MET A 127 0.56 2.05 2.26
N ILE A 128 0.68 0.77 2.60
CA ILE A 128 -0.42 -0.21 2.51
C ILE A 128 -0.97 -0.46 3.90
N VAL A 129 -2.29 -0.45 4.01
CA VAL A 129 -2.97 -0.78 5.27
C VAL A 129 -2.67 -2.22 5.64
N SER A 130 -2.04 -2.43 6.80
CA SER A 130 -1.62 -3.75 7.28
C SER A 130 -2.49 -4.30 8.41
N GLN A 131 -3.23 -3.43 9.10
CA GLN A 131 -4.14 -3.84 10.16
C GLN A 131 -5.28 -2.84 10.31
N VAL A 132 -6.48 -3.36 10.53
CA VAL A 132 -7.67 -2.57 10.89
C VAL A 132 -8.29 -3.21 12.12
N VAL A 133 -8.38 -2.45 13.21
CA VAL A 133 -8.98 -2.92 14.47
C VAL A 133 -10.18 -2.05 14.79
N LYS A 134 -11.32 -2.69 15.03
CA LYS A 134 -12.53 -2.02 15.52
C LYS A 134 -12.52 -2.06 17.04
N ASP A 135 -12.57 -0.88 17.67
CA ASP A 135 -12.62 -0.73 19.12
C ASP A 135 -13.76 0.24 19.47
N GLY A 136 -14.96 -0.33 19.72
CA GLY A 136 -16.17 0.46 19.87
C GLY A 136 -16.46 1.28 18.61
N ASP A 137 -16.57 2.60 18.78
CA ASP A 137 -16.78 3.52 17.65
C ASP A 137 -15.49 3.90 16.93
N LYS A 138 -14.35 3.44 17.42
CA LYS A 138 -13.05 3.74 16.83
C LYS A 138 -12.63 2.70 15.82
N THR A 139 -12.02 3.16 14.75
CA THR A 139 -11.31 2.31 13.79
C THR A 139 -9.83 2.67 13.84
N ILE A 140 -9.01 1.73 14.32
CA ILE A 140 -7.56 1.90 14.42
C ILE A 140 -6.94 1.30 13.18
N ILE A 141 -6.16 2.10 12.45
CA ILE A 141 -5.53 1.70 11.20
C ILE A 141 -4.02 1.72 11.39
N LYS A 142 -3.38 0.63 10.97
CA LYS A 142 -1.92 0.54 10.89
C LYS A 142 -1.50 0.24 9.46
N ALA A 143 -0.29 0.67 9.10
CA ALA A 143 0.19 0.60 7.75
C ALA A 143 1.62 0.09 7.68
N VAL A 144 1.95 -0.54 6.55
CA VAL A 144 3.26 -1.08 6.20
C VAL A 144 3.83 -0.32 5.02
N GLY A 145 5.12 -0.02 5.05
CA GLY A 145 5.77 0.66 3.94
C GLY A 145 7.24 0.95 4.13
N HIS A 146 7.82 1.51 3.10
CA HIS A 146 9.20 1.97 3.04
C HIS A 146 9.32 3.45 3.35
N ASN A 147 10.57 3.90 3.54
CA ASN A 147 10.92 5.29 3.82
C ASN A 147 10.46 5.72 5.22
N LYS A 148 11.14 5.28 6.22
CA LYS A 148 10.88 4.84 7.57
C LYS A 148 10.17 3.49 7.48
N ASP A 149 10.96 2.46 7.46
CA ASP A 149 10.45 1.11 7.25
C ASP A 149 9.64 0.67 8.46
N PHE A 150 8.35 0.43 8.24
CA PHE A 150 7.41 -0.06 9.25
C PHE A 150 6.54 -1.18 8.70
N ASP A 151 6.12 -2.08 9.56
CA ASP A 151 5.14 -3.12 9.25
C ASP A 151 3.73 -2.78 9.77
N PHE A 152 3.63 -2.16 10.95
CA PHE A 152 2.35 -1.81 11.59
C PHE A 152 2.43 -0.41 12.22
N ARG A 153 2.68 0.60 11.40
CA ARG A 153 2.75 1.99 11.83
C ARG A 153 1.35 2.53 12.11
N ASP A 154 1.13 3.06 13.31
CA ASP A 154 -0.16 3.64 13.67
C ASP A 154 -0.44 4.91 12.86
N LEU A 155 -1.58 4.97 12.20
CA LEU A 155 -1.95 6.09 11.32
C LEU A 155 -2.16 7.38 12.12
N ASP A 156 -2.90 7.32 13.23
CA ASP A 156 -3.22 8.50 14.02
C ASP A 156 -1.98 9.10 14.68
N GLU A 157 -1.10 8.26 15.23
CA GLU A 157 0.18 8.72 15.77
C GLU A 157 1.02 9.41 14.70
N THR A 158 1.01 8.87 13.49
CA THR A 158 1.75 9.43 12.35
C THR A 158 1.30 10.85 12.01
N ILE A 159 0.00 11.10 11.93
CA ILE A 159 -0.53 12.39 11.48
C ILE A 159 -0.77 13.39 12.62
N THR A 160 -0.68 12.97 13.89
CA THR A 160 -0.91 13.84 15.04
C THR A 160 0.34 14.10 15.87
N VAL A 161 1.22 13.13 16.00
CA VAL A 161 2.43 13.21 16.83
C VAL A 161 3.68 13.40 15.97
N GLU A 162 3.91 12.53 14.99
CA GLU A 162 5.10 12.61 14.13
C GLU A 162 5.01 13.75 13.12
N HIS A 163 3.82 13.99 12.57
CA HIS A 163 3.54 15.07 11.63
C HIS A 163 2.29 15.85 12.11
N PRO A 164 2.40 16.68 13.16
CA PRO A 164 1.25 17.39 13.72
C PRO A 164 0.51 18.20 12.67
N GLY A 165 -0.81 18.06 12.62
CA GLY A 165 -1.66 18.70 11.62
C GLY A 165 -1.71 17.95 10.29
N GLY A 166 -1.14 16.75 10.21
CA GLY A 166 -1.19 15.91 9.01
C GLY A 166 -2.61 15.41 8.71
N ASN A 167 -2.82 15.06 7.45
CA ASN A 167 -4.04 14.43 6.95
C ASN A 167 -3.71 13.12 6.25
N ALA A 168 -4.73 12.30 6.05
CA ALA A 168 -4.61 11.07 5.29
C ALA A 168 -5.91 10.82 4.51
N TRP A 169 -5.80 10.12 3.40
CA TRP A 169 -6.93 9.54 2.69
C TRP A 169 -6.53 8.18 2.14
N PHE A 170 -7.50 7.46 1.63
CA PHE A 170 -7.30 6.08 1.23
C PHE A 170 -7.84 5.83 -0.17
N TRP A 171 -7.19 4.92 -0.88
CA TRP A 171 -7.73 4.30 -2.07
C TRP A 171 -8.08 2.86 -1.74
N SER A 172 -9.38 2.59 -1.63
CA SER A 172 -9.87 1.25 -1.33
C SER A 172 -9.81 0.40 -2.59
N VAL A 173 -9.14 -0.73 -2.48
CA VAL A 173 -8.87 -1.63 -3.59
C VAL A 173 -9.97 -2.68 -3.64
N PRO A 174 -10.61 -2.91 -4.80
CA PRO A 174 -11.62 -3.95 -4.92
C PRO A 174 -11.03 -5.33 -4.64
N ALA A 175 -11.87 -6.20 -4.12
CA ALA A 175 -11.50 -7.57 -3.74
C ALA A 175 -11.03 -8.42 -4.94
#